data_22bea6aa6672a05253d526a552cad970
#
_entry.id   22bea6aa6672a05253d526a552cad970
#
_cell.length_a   1.000
_cell.length_b   1.000
_cell.length_c   1.000
_cell.angle_alpha   90.00
_cell.angle_beta   90.00
_cell.angle_gamma   90.00
#
_symmetry.space_group_name_H-M   'P 1'
#
loop_
_entity.id
_entity.type
_entity.pdbx_description
1 polymer ?
#
loop_
_entity_poly.entity_id
_entity_poly.type
_entity_poly.pdbx_seq_one_letter_code
_entity_poly.pdbx_strand_id
1 'polypeptide(L)'
;MSDDVYQPSEDTLLLLKAVERLGRRFKRAVEIGSGSGLVSARLGEFSDEIHSVDISLNAVKKTRDLLLKRSRVWGRAHPLCGDLLTAYRSSKLFDLIVSNPPYLEPEIGDRAIEGGWKLIDRLVEDSSKRIERGGVLLIVVSSLTSNLKSIFEKLRREGFSIEVVDKVKLFFEELSAVKCVKK
;
A
#
# COMPACT_ATOMS: atom_id res chain seq x y z
N MET A 1 -8.98 2.31 -22.10
CA MET A 1 -8.39 1.97 -20.79
C MET A 1 -7.37 0.90 -21.07
N SER A 2 -6.08 1.15 -20.85
CA SER A 2 -5.06 0.11 -21.03
C SER A 2 -5.34 -1.02 -20.03
N ASP A 3 -5.41 -2.26 -20.53
CA ASP A 3 -5.58 -3.47 -19.69
C ASP A 3 -4.32 -3.80 -18.85
N ASP A 4 -3.33 -2.88 -18.85
CA ASP A 4 -2.03 -3.11 -18.24
C ASP A 4 -2.09 -2.89 -16.73
N VAL A 5 -2.00 -4.00 -16.02
CA VAL A 5 -1.73 -3.99 -14.59
C VAL A 5 -0.24 -3.75 -14.39
N TYR A 6 0.11 -2.83 -13.47
CA TYR A 6 1.49 -2.52 -13.11
C TYR A 6 2.33 -3.80 -12.89
N GLN A 7 3.47 -3.88 -13.57
CA GLN A 7 4.38 -4.99 -13.42
C GLN A 7 5.31 -4.75 -12.22
N PRO A 8 5.59 -5.79 -11.41
CA PRO A 8 6.51 -5.67 -10.29
C PRO A 8 7.88 -5.13 -10.71
N SER A 9 8.38 -4.13 -9.99
CA SER A 9 9.65 -3.46 -10.22
C SER A 9 10.42 -3.31 -8.90
N GLU A 10 11.45 -2.48 -8.87
CA GLU A 10 12.31 -2.23 -7.71
C GLU A 10 11.53 -1.75 -6.48
N ASP A 11 10.51 -0.95 -6.68
CA ASP A 11 9.61 -0.46 -5.63
C ASP A 11 8.82 -1.59 -4.97
N THR A 12 8.30 -2.53 -5.78
CA THR A 12 7.63 -3.73 -5.28
C THR A 12 8.59 -4.60 -4.46
N LEU A 13 9.83 -4.79 -4.95
CA LEU A 13 10.85 -5.55 -4.24
C LEU A 13 11.27 -4.86 -2.93
N LEU A 14 11.38 -3.53 -2.94
CA LEU A 14 11.66 -2.74 -1.76
C LEU A 14 10.55 -2.92 -0.70
N LEU A 15 9.28 -2.85 -1.13
CA LEU A 15 8.13 -3.02 -0.25
C LEU A 15 8.08 -4.43 0.35
N LEU A 16 8.34 -5.47 -0.45
CA LEU A 16 8.40 -6.86 0.02
C LEU A 16 9.47 -7.05 1.10
N LYS A 17 10.68 -6.54 0.88
CA LYS A 17 11.75 -6.56 1.89
C LYS A 17 11.35 -5.80 3.17
N ALA A 18 10.72 -4.65 3.02
CA ALA A 18 10.27 -3.85 4.16
C ALA A 18 9.18 -4.57 4.97
N VAL A 19 8.24 -5.29 4.32
CA VAL A 19 7.25 -6.15 4.99
C VAL A 19 7.95 -7.24 5.83
N GLU A 20 8.95 -7.91 5.26
CA GLU A 20 9.70 -8.96 5.98
C GLU A 20 10.39 -8.41 7.23
N ARG A 21 10.95 -7.20 7.14
CA ARG A 21 11.63 -6.53 8.26
C ARG A 21 10.70 -6.09 9.40
N LEU A 22 9.37 -6.08 9.20
CA LEU A 22 8.43 -5.82 10.29
C LEU A 22 8.51 -6.89 11.39
N GLY A 23 8.94 -8.13 11.04
CA GLY A 23 9.35 -9.17 11.97
C GLY A 23 8.26 -9.66 12.93
N ARG A 24 6.99 -9.40 12.63
CA ARG A 24 5.85 -9.82 13.45
C ARG A 24 4.67 -10.29 12.60
N ARG A 25 3.75 -10.98 13.23
CA ARG A 25 2.47 -11.37 12.64
C ARG A 25 1.42 -10.30 12.89
N PHE A 26 0.47 -10.18 11.96
CA PHE A 26 -0.63 -9.23 12.00
C PHE A 26 -1.97 -9.98 12.02
N LYS A 27 -2.96 -9.41 12.72
CA LYS A 27 -4.32 -9.98 12.72
C LYS A 27 -5.01 -9.70 11.40
N ARG A 28 -4.97 -8.43 10.96
CA ARG A 28 -5.68 -7.99 9.76
C ARG A 28 -4.84 -6.99 8.97
N ALA A 29 -4.29 -7.46 7.87
CA ALA A 29 -3.53 -6.63 6.95
C ALA A 29 -4.37 -6.22 5.74
N VAL A 30 -4.06 -5.05 5.16
CA VAL A 30 -4.60 -4.64 3.87
C VAL A 30 -3.51 -4.07 2.97
N GLU A 31 -3.52 -4.49 1.71
CA GLU A 31 -2.77 -3.83 0.64
C GLU A 31 -3.71 -2.91 -0.14
N ILE A 32 -3.30 -1.66 -0.34
CA ILE A 32 -3.96 -0.68 -1.19
C ILE A 32 -3.15 -0.53 -2.48
N GLY A 33 -3.80 -0.73 -3.63
CA GLY A 33 -3.15 -0.84 -4.93
C GLY A 33 -2.52 -2.22 -5.11
N SER A 34 -3.33 -3.29 -5.09
CA SER A 34 -2.82 -4.67 -5.07
C SER A 34 -2.15 -5.12 -6.37
N GLY A 35 -2.47 -4.48 -7.49
CA GLY A 35 -1.83 -4.71 -8.79
C GLY A 35 -1.72 -6.18 -9.20
N SER A 36 -0.49 -6.70 -9.22
CA SER A 36 -0.18 -8.09 -9.53
C SER A 36 -0.54 -9.09 -8.43
N GLY A 37 -0.78 -8.62 -7.19
CA GLY A 37 -1.07 -9.43 -6.01
C GLY A 37 0.15 -10.00 -5.28
N LEU A 38 1.37 -9.69 -5.71
CA LEU A 38 2.59 -10.25 -5.10
C LEU A 38 2.75 -9.84 -3.63
N VAL A 39 2.53 -8.56 -3.32
CA VAL A 39 2.62 -8.06 -1.95
C VAL A 39 1.49 -8.64 -1.11
N SER A 40 0.25 -8.70 -1.62
CA SER A 40 -0.87 -9.38 -0.96
C SER A 40 -0.56 -10.84 -0.63
N ALA A 41 0.02 -11.58 -1.57
CA ALA A 41 0.41 -12.96 -1.37
C ALA A 41 1.46 -13.10 -0.25
N ARG A 42 2.42 -12.18 -0.19
CA ARG A 42 3.43 -12.15 0.87
C ARG A 42 2.84 -11.76 2.22
N LEU A 43 1.99 -10.74 2.27
CA LEU A 43 1.26 -10.33 3.49
C LEU A 43 0.44 -11.48 4.08
N GLY A 44 -0.18 -12.31 3.22
CA GLY A 44 -0.92 -13.48 3.65
C GLY A 44 -0.09 -14.51 4.43
N GLU A 45 1.23 -14.52 4.30
CA GLU A 45 2.11 -15.39 5.09
C GLU A 45 2.30 -14.88 6.53
N PHE A 46 2.16 -13.57 6.74
CA PHE A 46 2.38 -12.88 8.01
C PHE A 46 1.10 -12.38 8.69
N SER A 47 -0.07 -12.64 8.11
CA SER A 47 -1.35 -12.12 8.61
C SER A 47 -2.37 -13.23 8.81
N ASP A 48 -3.33 -13.02 9.72
CA ASP A 48 -4.45 -13.94 9.91
C ASP A 48 -5.54 -13.69 8.87
N GLU A 49 -5.78 -12.43 8.50
CA GLU A 49 -6.63 -11.99 7.40
C GLU A 49 -5.87 -11.04 6.49
N ILE A 50 -6.06 -11.17 5.17
CA ILE A 50 -5.49 -10.27 4.17
C ILE A 50 -6.59 -9.70 3.28
N HIS A 51 -6.66 -8.38 3.24
CA HIS A 51 -7.48 -7.61 2.31
C HIS A 51 -6.60 -7.06 1.19
N SER A 52 -7.09 -7.09 -0.04
CA SER A 52 -6.36 -6.60 -1.21
C SER A 52 -7.28 -5.70 -1.99
N VAL A 53 -7.00 -4.41 -1.99
CA VAL A 53 -7.87 -3.41 -2.62
C VAL A 53 -7.17 -2.81 -3.82
N ASP A 54 -7.89 -2.70 -4.93
CA ASP A 54 -7.43 -1.99 -6.11
C ASP A 54 -8.62 -1.31 -6.80
N ILE A 55 -8.39 -0.16 -7.40
CA ILE A 55 -9.40 0.55 -8.18
C ILE A 55 -9.66 -0.15 -9.52
N SER A 56 -8.67 -0.88 -10.04
CA SER A 56 -8.77 -1.66 -11.28
C SER A 56 -9.35 -3.05 -11.02
N LEU A 57 -10.49 -3.34 -11.63
CA LEU A 57 -11.08 -4.68 -11.58
C LEU A 57 -10.15 -5.75 -12.17
N ASN A 58 -9.32 -5.39 -13.16
CA ASN A 58 -8.35 -6.32 -13.75
C ASN A 58 -7.22 -6.65 -12.77
N ALA A 59 -6.74 -5.67 -12.00
CA ALA A 59 -5.79 -5.89 -10.91
C ALA A 59 -6.38 -6.81 -9.83
N VAL A 60 -7.61 -6.56 -9.41
CA VAL A 60 -8.32 -7.41 -8.43
C VAL A 60 -8.44 -8.86 -8.94
N LYS A 61 -8.78 -9.06 -10.21
CA LYS A 61 -8.83 -10.40 -10.81
C LYS A 61 -7.47 -11.09 -10.80
N LYS A 62 -6.39 -10.40 -11.20
CA LYS A 62 -5.02 -10.94 -11.16
C LYS A 62 -4.61 -11.31 -9.74
N THR A 63 -4.84 -10.41 -8.78
CA THR A 63 -4.58 -10.65 -7.35
C THR A 63 -5.34 -11.87 -6.86
N ARG A 64 -6.65 -11.98 -7.14
CA ARG A 64 -7.47 -13.14 -6.77
C ARG A 64 -6.90 -14.44 -7.35
N ASP A 65 -6.57 -14.45 -8.64
CA ASP A 65 -6.09 -15.64 -9.34
C ASP A 65 -4.72 -16.10 -8.81
N LEU A 66 -3.87 -15.16 -8.37
CA LEU A 66 -2.63 -15.47 -7.68
C LEU A 66 -2.88 -16.06 -6.29
N LEU A 67 -3.79 -15.46 -5.50
CA LEU A 67 -4.11 -15.90 -4.14
C LEU A 67 -4.81 -17.27 -4.13
N LEU A 68 -5.65 -17.56 -5.12
CA LEU A 68 -6.27 -18.88 -5.31
C LEU A 68 -5.25 -20.01 -5.42
N LYS A 69 -4.11 -19.76 -6.06
CA LYS A 69 -3.01 -20.73 -6.18
C LYS A 69 -2.26 -20.96 -4.87
N ARG A 70 -2.55 -20.17 -3.82
CA ARG A 70 -1.92 -20.23 -2.50
C ARG A 70 -2.94 -20.68 -1.46
N SER A 71 -3.20 -21.98 -1.39
CA SER A 71 -4.24 -22.56 -0.54
C SER A 71 -4.20 -22.14 0.94
N ARG A 72 -2.99 -21.92 1.49
CA ARG A 72 -2.80 -21.45 2.87
C ARG A 72 -3.22 -19.99 3.10
N VAL A 73 -3.37 -19.21 2.04
CA VAL A 73 -3.72 -17.78 2.10
C VAL A 73 -5.16 -17.55 1.66
N TRP A 74 -5.62 -18.27 0.64
CA TRP A 74 -6.92 -18.04 -0.01
C TRP A 74 -8.10 -18.04 0.95
N GLY A 75 -8.20 -18.99 1.86
CA GLY A 75 -9.33 -19.10 2.79
C GLY A 75 -9.52 -17.90 3.76
N ARG A 76 -8.59 -16.95 3.75
CA ARG A 76 -8.59 -15.75 4.58
C ARG A 76 -8.19 -14.49 3.81
N ALA A 77 -8.33 -14.55 2.48
CA ALA A 77 -8.02 -13.47 1.55
C ALA A 77 -9.31 -12.82 1.02
N HIS A 78 -9.35 -11.50 1.01
CA HIS A 78 -10.49 -10.67 0.65
C HIS A 78 -10.12 -9.67 -0.44
N PRO A 79 -9.97 -10.09 -1.72
CA PRO A 79 -9.75 -9.15 -2.82
C PRO A 79 -11.01 -8.34 -3.11
N LEU A 80 -10.87 -7.02 -3.22
CA LEU A 80 -11.94 -6.06 -3.36
C LEU A 80 -11.61 -4.99 -4.40
N CYS A 81 -12.55 -4.68 -5.30
CA CYS A 81 -12.46 -3.54 -6.19
C CYS A 81 -13.02 -2.30 -5.48
N GLY A 82 -12.19 -1.27 -5.31
CA GLY A 82 -12.57 -0.06 -4.59
C GLY A 82 -11.51 1.03 -4.61
N ASP A 83 -11.94 2.24 -4.29
CA ASP A 83 -11.05 3.41 -4.15
C ASP A 83 -10.52 3.49 -2.71
N LEU A 84 -9.21 3.28 -2.55
CA LEU A 84 -8.55 3.24 -1.25
C LEU A 84 -9.30 2.31 -0.27
N LEU A 85 -9.59 2.79 0.94
CA LEU A 85 -10.33 2.05 1.97
C LEU A 85 -11.79 2.51 2.12
N THR A 86 -12.35 3.20 1.13
CA THR A 86 -13.71 3.79 1.20
C THR A 86 -14.82 2.75 1.41
N ALA A 87 -14.61 1.51 0.96
CA ALA A 87 -15.54 0.41 1.19
C ALA A 87 -15.59 -0.08 2.66
N TYR A 88 -14.62 0.32 3.47
CA TYR A 88 -14.56 -0.05 4.88
C TYR A 88 -15.10 1.10 5.75
N ARG A 89 -15.86 0.76 6.79
CA ARG A 89 -16.30 1.76 7.78
C ARG A 89 -15.09 2.45 8.43
N SER A 90 -15.27 3.70 8.84
CA SER A 90 -14.27 4.45 9.60
C SER A 90 -14.20 3.94 11.04
N SER A 91 -13.44 2.88 11.26
CA SER A 91 -13.19 2.27 12.57
C SER A 91 -11.83 1.60 12.55
N LYS A 92 -11.27 1.32 13.72
CA LYS A 92 -9.96 0.67 13.86
C LYS A 92 -10.07 -0.80 13.45
N LEU A 93 -9.75 -1.07 12.18
CA LEU A 93 -9.94 -2.38 11.54
C LEU A 93 -8.62 -3.11 11.27
N PHE A 94 -7.56 -2.36 10.91
CA PHE A 94 -6.31 -2.93 10.43
C PHE A 94 -5.18 -2.65 11.39
N ASP A 95 -4.34 -3.63 11.64
CA ASP A 95 -3.07 -3.48 12.34
C ASP A 95 -1.88 -3.37 11.39
N LEU A 96 -2.09 -3.64 10.08
CA LEU A 96 -1.14 -3.35 9.01
C LEU A 96 -1.86 -2.82 7.76
N ILE A 97 -1.42 -1.68 7.25
CA ILE A 97 -1.81 -1.12 5.95
C ILE A 97 -0.54 -0.98 5.12
N VAL A 98 -0.56 -1.51 3.90
CA VAL A 98 0.60 -1.47 2.99
C VAL A 98 0.19 -0.87 1.66
N SER A 99 1.02 -0.03 1.07
CA SER A 99 0.79 0.50 -0.27
C SER A 99 2.09 0.86 -0.99
N ASN A 100 2.11 0.56 -2.28
CA ASN A 100 3.03 1.14 -3.25
C ASN A 100 2.19 2.04 -4.19
N PRO A 101 1.88 3.26 -3.78
CA PRO A 101 1.02 4.14 -4.57
C PRO A 101 1.76 4.68 -5.80
N PRO A 102 1.08 5.03 -6.90
CA PRO A 102 1.68 5.78 -7.99
C PRO A 102 2.13 7.16 -7.45
N TYR A 103 3.41 7.30 -7.19
CA TYR A 103 4.03 8.46 -6.53
C TYR A 103 4.42 9.58 -7.50
N LEU A 104 4.40 9.33 -8.81
CA LEU A 104 4.60 10.36 -9.84
C LEU A 104 3.27 11.02 -10.20
N GLU A 105 3.35 12.31 -10.57
CA GLU A 105 2.18 13.00 -11.12
C GLU A 105 1.79 12.37 -12.46
N PRO A 106 0.49 12.20 -12.75
CA PRO A 106 0.04 11.69 -14.04
C PRO A 106 0.43 12.66 -15.16
N GLU A 107 0.77 12.11 -16.32
CA GLU A 107 1.03 12.93 -17.51
C GLU A 107 -0.21 13.72 -17.93
N ILE A 108 0.01 14.89 -18.57
CA ILE A 108 -1.07 15.76 -19.05
C ILE A 108 -1.90 14.98 -20.09
N GLY A 109 -3.12 14.62 -19.72
CA GLY A 109 -4.05 13.84 -20.57
C GLY A 109 -4.53 12.53 -19.93
N ASP A 110 -3.85 12.01 -18.95
CA ASP A 110 -4.24 10.80 -18.22
C ASP A 110 -5.22 11.15 -17.07
N ARG A 111 -6.47 11.49 -17.45
CA ARG A 111 -7.54 11.89 -16.49
C ARG A 111 -8.07 10.72 -15.62
N ALA A 112 -7.62 9.51 -15.88
CA ALA A 112 -8.21 8.31 -15.28
C ALA A 112 -7.52 7.86 -13.99
N ILE A 113 -6.30 8.33 -13.71
CA ILE A 113 -5.51 7.86 -12.56
C ILE A 113 -5.07 9.07 -11.75
N GLU A 114 -5.64 9.23 -10.56
CA GLU A 114 -5.07 10.12 -9.55
C GLU A 114 -3.74 9.54 -9.10
N GLY A 115 -2.66 10.31 -9.17
CA GLY A 115 -1.33 9.89 -8.77
C GLY A 115 -0.61 10.98 -7.97
N GLY A 116 0.66 10.73 -7.69
CA GLY A 116 1.49 11.69 -7.00
C GLY A 116 1.04 11.98 -5.57
N TRP A 117 1.39 13.16 -5.08
CA TRP A 117 1.18 13.53 -3.69
C TRP A 117 -0.30 13.58 -3.25
N LYS A 118 -1.24 13.90 -4.16
CA LYS A 118 -2.67 13.98 -3.82
C LYS A 118 -3.24 12.64 -3.42
N LEU A 119 -2.90 11.59 -4.17
CA LEU A 119 -3.32 10.23 -3.85
C LEU A 119 -2.71 9.78 -2.51
N ILE A 120 -1.42 10.07 -2.28
CA ILE A 120 -0.75 9.71 -1.02
C ILE A 120 -1.40 10.48 0.15
N ASP A 121 -1.77 11.74 -0.06
CA ASP A 121 -2.46 12.55 0.96
C ASP A 121 -3.81 11.94 1.36
N ARG A 122 -4.62 11.49 0.39
CA ARG A 122 -5.89 10.76 0.63
C ARG A 122 -5.64 9.41 1.30
N LEU A 123 -4.61 8.68 0.86
CA LEU A 123 -4.24 7.38 1.44
C LEU A 123 -3.88 7.52 2.92
N VAL A 124 -3.10 8.54 3.29
CA VAL A 124 -2.74 8.83 4.70
C VAL A 124 -3.99 9.11 5.53
N GLU A 125 -4.90 9.95 5.04
CA GLU A 125 -6.14 10.28 5.74
C GLU A 125 -7.03 9.04 5.92
N ASP A 126 -7.21 8.27 4.87
CA ASP A 126 -8.04 7.07 4.86
C ASP A 126 -7.48 5.98 5.79
N SER A 127 -6.15 5.82 5.77
CA SER A 127 -5.44 4.89 6.65
C SER A 127 -5.57 5.30 8.11
N SER A 128 -5.43 6.59 8.43
CA SER A 128 -5.47 7.07 9.81
C SER A 128 -6.82 6.80 10.50
N LYS A 129 -7.90 6.78 9.72
CA LYS A 129 -9.27 6.49 10.19
C LYS A 129 -9.49 5.00 10.51
N ARG A 130 -8.70 4.11 9.89
CA ARG A 130 -8.95 2.66 9.90
C ARG A 130 -7.84 1.82 10.51
N ILE A 131 -6.70 2.42 10.81
CA ILE A 131 -5.57 1.75 11.45
C ILE A 131 -5.73 1.74 12.97
N GLU A 132 -5.39 0.63 13.61
CA GLU A 132 -5.41 0.50 15.08
C GLU A 132 -4.24 1.28 15.71
N ARG A 133 -4.39 1.61 16.99
CA ARG A 133 -3.27 2.14 17.78
C ARG A 133 -2.14 1.10 17.85
N GLY A 134 -0.89 1.52 17.59
CA GLY A 134 0.24 0.60 17.42
C GLY A 134 0.28 -0.12 16.07
N GLY A 135 -0.73 0.10 15.22
CA GLY A 135 -0.76 -0.41 13.85
C GLY A 135 0.27 0.29 12.96
N VAL A 136 0.64 -0.36 11.87
CA VAL A 136 1.68 0.08 10.94
C VAL A 136 1.06 0.45 9.60
N LEU A 137 1.30 1.67 9.11
CA LEU A 137 1.18 2.04 7.71
C LEU A 137 2.58 1.96 7.09
N LEU A 138 2.75 1.11 6.09
CA LEU A 138 3.99 0.94 5.34
C LEU A 138 3.78 1.39 3.88
N ILE A 139 4.49 2.42 3.46
CA ILE A 139 4.36 2.99 2.11
C ILE A 139 5.70 3.13 1.42
N VAL A 140 5.70 3.01 0.09
CA VAL A 140 6.84 3.43 -0.74
C VAL A 140 6.61 4.87 -1.21
N VAL A 141 7.65 5.67 -1.13
CA VAL A 141 7.68 7.03 -1.68
C VAL A 141 8.97 7.23 -2.47
N SER A 142 8.92 8.10 -3.47
CA SER A 142 10.09 8.47 -4.28
C SER A 142 10.61 9.86 -3.90
N SER A 143 11.90 10.09 -4.10
CA SER A 143 12.49 11.44 -4.05
C SER A 143 11.89 12.40 -5.09
N LEU A 144 11.23 11.86 -6.13
CA LEU A 144 10.51 12.61 -7.16
C LEU A 144 9.05 12.94 -6.77
N THR A 145 8.54 12.38 -5.66
CA THR A 145 7.19 12.71 -5.18
C THR A 145 7.12 14.20 -4.82
N SER A 146 6.26 14.95 -5.51
CA SER A 146 6.02 16.35 -5.17
C SER A 146 5.43 16.47 -3.76
N ASN A 147 5.71 17.60 -3.10
CA ASN A 147 5.18 17.90 -1.76
C ASN A 147 5.45 16.81 -0.68
N LEU A 148 6.53 16.01 -0.81
CA LEU A 148 6.86 14.93 0.14
C LEU A 148 6.96 15.43 1.60
N LYS A 149 7.46 16.66 1.80
CA LYS A 149 7.50 17.29 3.13
C LYS A 149 6.10 17.43 3.74
N SER A 150 5.14 17.91 2.95
CA SER A 150 3.74 18.06 3.40
C SER A 150 3.09 16.71 3.75
N ILE A 151 3.42 15.65 3.00
CA ILE A 151 2.98 14.28 3.32
C ILE A 151 3.51 13.84 4.69
N PHE A 152 4.79 14.07 5.00
CA PHE A 152 5.34 13.72 6.30
C PHE A 152 4.77 14.59 7.44
N GLU A 153 4.48 15.87 7.19
CA GLU A 153 3.80 16.73 8.15
C GLU A 153 2.38 16.23 8.42
N LYS A 154 1.64 15.82 7.37
CA LYS A 154 0.30 15.22 7.53
C LYS A 154 0.37 13.91 8.33
N LEU A 155 1.27 13.00 8.02
CA LEU A 155 1.46 11.78 8.80
C LEU A 155 1.66 12.07 10.29
N ARG A 156 2.46 13.08 10.64
CA ARG A 156 2.66 13.47 12.05
C ARG A 156 1.39 14.04 12.67
N ARG A 157 0.66 14.89 11.96
CA ARG A 157 -0.64 15.46 12.42
C ARG A 157 -1.67 14.36 12.64
N GLU A 158 -1.67 13.34 11.79
CA GLU A 158 -2.53 12.16 11.91
C GLU A 158 -2.04 11.20 13.02
N GLY A 159 -1.03 11.57 13.79
CA GLY A 159 -0.55 10.81 14.95
C GLY A 159 0.36 9.64 14.61
N PHE A 160 1.05 9.67 13.47
CA PHE A 160 2.04 8.65 13.15
C PHE A 160 3.45 9.07 13.58
N SER A 161 4.23 8.14 14.14
CA SER A 161 5.69 8.22 14.13
C SER A 161 6.22 7.65 12.82
N ILE A 162 7.31 8.23 12.29
CA ILE A 162 7.80 7.95 10.94
C ILE A 162 9.24 7.45 11.03
N GLU A 163 9.52 6.35 10.35
CA GLU A 163 10.84 5.73 10.22
C GLU A 163 11.06 5.29 8.76
N VAL A 164 12.19 5.63 8.16
CA VAL A 164 12.62 5.06 6.89
C VAL A 164 13.31 3.74 7.18
N VAL A 165 12.72 2.62 6.75
CA VAL A 165 13.20 1.26 7.09
C VAL A 165 14.07 0.64 6.01
N ASP A 166 13.95 1.10 4.77
CA ASP A 166 14.80 0.68 3.65
C ASP A 166 14.81 1.71 2.53
N LYS A 167 15.83 1.67 1.68
CA LYS A 167 15.99 2.55 0.54
C LYS A 167 16.65 1.82 -0.62
N VAL A 168 16.30 2.23 -1.84
CA VAL A 168 17.02 1.84 -3.05
C VAL A 168 17.29 3.08 -3.91
N LYS A 169 18.54 3.23 -4.32
CA LYS A 169 18.94 4.25 -5.28
C LYS A 169 18.81 3.71 -6.69
N LEU A 170 18.05 4.41 -7.51
CA LEU A 170 17.94 4.21 -8.94
C LEU A 170 18.70 5.33 -9.66
N PHE A 171 18.76 5.28 -11.00
CA PHE A 171 19.57 6.23 -11.76
C PHE A 171 19.10 7.68 -11.59
N PHE A 172 17.79 7.92 -11.54
CA PHE A 172 17.19 9.25 -11.45
C PHE A 172 16.45 9.53 -10.14
N GLU A 173 16.25 8.54 -9.28
CA GLU A 173 15.46 8.68 -8.06
C GLU A 173 15.97 7.80 -6.92
N GLU A 174 15.56 8.14 -5.70
CA GLU A 174 15.70 7.29 -4.53
C GLU A 174 14.30 6.87 -4.06
N LEU A 175 14.03 5.58 -4.01
CA LEU A 175 12.83 5.03 -3.40
C LEU A 175 13.08 4.75 -1.92
N SER A 176 12.10 5.07 -1.10
CA SER A 176 12.16 4.84 0.35
C SER A 176 10.93 4.07 0.82
N ALA A 177 11.15 2.98 1.53
CA ALA A 177 10.10 2.32 2.30
C ALA A 177 9.96 3.01 3.66
N VAL A 178 8.80 3.57 3.91
CA VAL A 178 8.51 4.40 5.08
C VAL A 178 7.50 3.67 5.97
N LYS A 179 7.93 3.35 7.18
CA LYS A 179 7.11 2.75 8.23
C LYS A 179 6.55 3.85 9.12
N CYS A 180 5.23 3.91 9.22
CA CYS A 180 4.51 4.87 10.03
C CYS A 180 3.71 4.11 11.10
N VAL A 181 4.02 4.34 12.39
CA VAL A 181 3.34 3.65 13.50
C VAL A 181 2.32 4.61 14.13
N LYS A 182 1.07 4.20 14.22
CA LYS A 182 -0.02 4.96 14.85
C LYS A 182 0.15 5.03 16.36
N LYS A 183 0.20 6.24 16.91
CA LYS A 183 0.31 6.48 18.37
C LYS A 183 -1.02 6.32 19.09
#